data_47eced02edcb62585ee1b1fb278db4f4
#
_entry.id   47eced02edcb62585ee1b1fb278db4f4
#
_cell.length_a   1.000
_cell.length_b   1.000
_cell.length_c   1.000
_cell.angle_alpha   90.00
_cell.angle_beta   90.00
_cell.angle_gamma   90.00
#
_symmetry.space_group_name_H-M   'P 1'
#
loop_
_entity.id
_entity.type
_entity.pdbx_description
1 polymer ?
#
loop_
_entity_poly.entity_id
_entity_poly.type
_entity_poly.pdbx_seq_one_letter_code
_entity_poly.pdbx_strand_id
1 'polypeptide(L)'
;MNETTILVIEDDKTIQNFMKISLKTRGYSYILADNGLSGISLFYANHPDLILLDLGLPDIDGMEVLKQIRKQSNTPVIVVSARGQEREKINALDQGADDYVTKPFSAEELLARIRVGLRHKDSFVSRQEQEFELDYFRMDFEKRKVYVHDQEIHLTP
;
A
#
# COMPACT_ATOMS: atom_id res chain seq x y z
N MET A 1 12.60 14.43 12.93
CA MET A 1 11.84 14.33 11.80
C MET A 1 11.76 12.95 11.28
N ASN A 2 10.64 12.51 11.04
CA ASN A 2 10.46 11.18 10.55
C ASN A 2 10.64 11.12 9.06
N GLU A 3 11.42 10.18 8.64
CA GLU A 3 11.54 9.95 7.23
C GLU A 3 10.54 8.93 6.81
N THR A 4 9.81 9.24 5.76
CA THR A 4 8.87 8.28 5.19
C THR A 4 9.66 7.33 4.32
N THR A 5 9.49 6.05 4.53
CA THR A 5 10.20 5.01 3.81
C THR A 5 9.25 4.26 2.88
N ILE A 6 9.63 4.17 1.62
CA ILE A 6 8.84 3.51 0.59
C ILE A 6 9.59 2.24 0.15
N LEU A 7 8.92 1.12 0.19
CA LEU A 7 9.50 -0.13 -0.32
C LEU A 7 9.05 -0.28 -1.77
N VAL A 8 10.01 -0.44 -2.66
CA VAL A 8 9.75 -0.61 -4.10
C VAL A 8 10.07 -2.04 -4.47
N ILE A 9 9.07 -2.78 -4.91
CA ILE A 9 9.25 -4.17 -5.35
C ILE A 9 9.02 -4.19 -6.85
N GLU A 10 10.13 -4.17 -7.59
CA GLU A 10 10.12 -3.98 -9.03
C GLU A 10 11.40 -4.56 -9.61
N ASP A 11 11.30 -5.44 -10.61
CA ASP A 11 12.49 -6.07 -11.16
C ASP A 11 13.10 -5.31 -12.34
N ASP A 12 12.35 -4.43 -12.98
CA ASP A 12 12.86 -3.68 -14.12
C ASP A 12 13.73 -2.54 -13.63
N LYS A 13 15.01 -2.56 -14.05
CA LYS A 13 15.98 -1.57 -13.57
C LYS A 13 15.64 -0.15 -14.00
N THR A 14 15.10 0.00 -15.20
CA THR A 14 14.73 1.33 -15.69
C THR A 14 13.62 1.93 -14.85
N ILE A 15 12.62 1.11 -14.53
CA ILE A 15 11.51 1.55 -13.69
C ILE A 15 12.01 1.83 -12.27
N GLN A 16 12.88 0.97 -11.75
CA GLN A 16 13.46 1.19 -10.43
C GLN A 16 14.16 2.54 -10.36
N ASN A 17 14.98 2.83 -11.35
CA ASN A 17 15.71 4.10 -11.39
C ASN A 17 14.75 5.27 -11.44
N PHE A 18 13.72 5.17 -12.25
CA PHE A 18 12.75 6.24 -12.37
C PHE A 18 12.06 6.48 -11.04
N MET A 19 11.66 5.41 -10.37
CA MET A 19 11.00 5.53 -9.07
C MET A 19 11.95 6.09 -8.03
N LYS A 20 13.19 5.60 -8.03
CA LYS A 20 14.19 6.05 -7.08
C LYS A 20 14.40 7.55 -7.18
N ILE A 21 14.56 8.05 -8.39
CA ILE A 21 14.80 9.48 -8.59
C ILE A 21 13.58 10.27 -8.17
N SER A 22 12.39 9.78 -8.53
CA SER A 22 11.14 10.45 -8.17
C SER A 22 10.99 10.56 -6.66
N LEU A 23 11.28 9.47 -5.95
CA LEU A 23 11.12 9.45 -4.50
C LEU A 23 12.13 10.38 -3.82
N LYS A 24 13.36 10.37 -4.31
CA LYS A 24 14.39 11.23 -3.73
C LYS A 24 14.03 12.70 -3.87
N THR A 25 13.41 13.07 -4.99
CA THR A 25 13.02 14.46 -5.22
C THR A 25 12.11 14.99 -4.15
N ARG A 26 11.32 14.13 -3.54
CA ARG A 26 10.37 14.53 -2.51
C ARG A 26 10.85 14.20 -1.12
N GLY A 27 12.10 13.79 -0.97
CA GLY A 27 12.67 13.52 0.33
C GLY A 27 12.27 12.20 0.96
N TYR A 28 11.70 11.30 0.18
CA TYR A 28 11.36 9.97 0.70
C TYR A 28 12.60 9.09 0.74
N SER A 29 12.71 8.28 1.77
CA SER A 29 13.69 7.19 1.81
C SER A 29 13.07 6.02 1.08
N TYR A 30 13.90 5.16 0.52
CA TYR A 30 13.39 4.02 -0.22
C TYR A 30 14.23 2.78 0.01
N ILE A 31 13.60 1.64 -0.22
CA ILE A 31 14.25 0.34 -0.17
C ILE A 31 13.85 -0.36 -1.46
N LEU A 32 14.80 -0.97 -2.14
CA LEU A 32 14.53 -1.62 -3.42
C LEU A 32 14.61 -3.13 -3.29
N ALA A 33 13.62 -3.81 -3.86
CA ALA A 33 13.62 -5.26 -3.96
C ALA A 33 13.34 -5.59 -5.43
N ASP A 34 14.11 -6.50 -6.01
CA ASP A 34 13.93 -6.82 -7.42
C ASP A 34 13.20 -8.14 -7.63
N ASN A 35 12.59 -8.68 -6.60
CA ASN A 35 11.75 -9.86 -6.73
C ASN A 35 10.81 -9.92 -5.53
N GLY A 36 9.83 -10.81 -5.61
CA GLY A 36 8.77 -10.86 -4.62
C GLY A 36 9.23 -11.35 -3.26
N LEU A 37 10.03 -12.40 -3.25
CA LEU A 37 10.48 -12.96 -1.98
C LEU A 37 11.34 -11.97 -1.22
N SER A 38 12.24 -11.30 -1.91
CA SER A 38 13.05 -10.25 -1.32
C SER A 38 12.19 -9.13 -0.79
N GLY A 39 11.15 -8.78 -1.54
CA GLY A 39 10.22 -7.73 -1.14
C GLY A 39 9.52 -8.07 0.16
N ILE A 40 9.06 -9.31 0.30
CA ILE A 40 8.40 -9.73 1.52
C ILE A 40 9.35 -9.67 2.69
N SER A 41 10.58 -10.17 2.50
CA SER A 41 11.60 -10.12 3.53
C SER A 41 11.89 -8.71 4.00
N LEU A 42 12.07 -7.81 3.04
CA LEU A 42 12.39 -6.43 3.35
C LEU A 42 11.22 -5.71 4.01
N PHE A 43 10.01 -6.12 3.65
CA PHE A 43 8.82 -5.58 4.30
C PHE A 43 8.85 -5.89 5.80
N TYR A 44 9.10 -7.15 6.15
CA TYR A 44 9.12 -7.53 7.56
C TYR A 44 10.29 -6.91 8.31
N ALA A 45 11.42 -6.77 7.64
CA ALA A 45 12.62 -6.23 8.30
C ALA A 45 12.55 -4.73 8.54
N ASN A 46 11.87 -4.00 7.67
CA ASN A 46 11.96 -2.55 7.68
C ASN A 46 10.67 -1.81 7.99
N HIS A 47 9.54 -2.47 7.93
CA HIS A 47 8.23 -1.85 8.21
C HIS A 47 8.05 -0.54 7.45
N PRO A 48 8.04 -0.60 6.12
CA PRO A 48 7.93 0.63 5.33
C PRO A 48 6.57 1.29 5.52
N ASP A 49 6.50 2.55 5.16
CA ASP A 49 5.27 3.31 5.29
C ASP A 49 4.33 3.11 4.13
N LEU A 50 4.85 2.69 2.99
CA LEU A 50 4.06 2.45 1.79
C LEU A 50 4.85 1.54 0.87
N ILE A 51 4.17 0.75 0.07
CA ILE A 51 4.80 -0.20 -0.84
C ILE A 51 4.35 0.07 -2.26
N LEU A 52 5.31 0.14 -3.19
CA LEU A 52 5.04 0.14 -4.61
C LEU A 52 5.33 -1.26 -5.10
N LEU A 53 4.33 -1.90 -5.68
CA LEU A 53 4.44 -3.32 -5.99
C LEU A 53 4.11 -3.61 -7.45
N ASP A 54 5.06 -4.18 -8.17
CA ASP A 54 4.81 -4.65 -9.52
C ASP A 54 4.22 -6.06 -9.47
N LEU A 55 3.29 -6.35 -10.35
CA LEU A 55 2.67 -7.67 -10.38
C LEU A 55 3.50 -8.67 -11.17
N GLY A 56 4.24 -8.21 -12.18
CA GLY A 56 5.00 -9.10 -13.04
C GLY A 56 6.39 -9.38 -12.53
N LEU A 57 6.50 -9.97 -11.35
CA LEU A 57 7.80 -10.26 -10.76
C LEU A 57 8.35 -11.58 -11.26
N PRO A 58 9.69 -11.78 -11.19
CA PRO A 58 10.28 -12.97 -11.78
C PRO A 58 10.12 -14.25 -10.98
N ASP A 59 9.92 -14.13 -9.67
CA ASP A 59 9.88 -15.33 -8.82
C ASP A 59 8.47 -15.75 -8.44
N ILE A 60 7.66 -14.80 -7.93
CA ILE A 60 6.27 -15.10 -7.57
C ILE A 60 5.40 -13.98 -8.10
N ASP A 61 4.12 -14.27 -8.27
CA ASP A 61 3.20 -13.27 -8.75
C ASP A 61 3.07 -12.17 -7.69
N GLY A 62 3.05 -10.92 -8.14
CA GLY A 62 2.88 -9.82 -7.21
C GLY A 62 1.59 -9.88 -6.42
N MET A 63 0.55 -10.51 -6.98
CA MET A 63 -0.67 -10.73 -6.20
C MET A 63 -0.41 -11.56 -4.97
N GLU A 64 0.50 -12.53 -5.08
CA GLU A 64 0.86 -13.35 -3.94
C GLU A 64 1.57 -12.52 -2.88
N VAL A 65 2.44 -11.61 -3.33
CA VAL A 65 3.12 -10.70 -2.41
C VAL A 65 2.09 -9.85 -1.67
N LEU A 66 1.11 -9.34 -2.40
CA LEU A 66 0.06 -8.52 -1.81
C LEU A 66 -0.71 -9.29 -0.75
N LYS A 67 -1.07 -10.53 -1.07
CA LYS A 67 -1.80 -11.36 -0.11
C LYS A 67 -0.99 -11.60 1.15
N GLN A 68 0.29 -11.87 0.99
CA GLN A 68 1.16 -12.10 2.14
C GLN A 68 1.24 -10.88 3.04
N ILE A 69 1.39 -9.71 2.42
CA ILE A 69 1.47 -8.47 3.19
C ILE A 69 0.17 -8.23 3.93
N ARG A 70 -0.96 -8.47 3.27
CA ARG A 70 -2.26 -8.19 3.87
C ARG A 70 -2.60 -9.12 5.01
N LYS A 71 -1.99 -10.28 5.07
CA LYS A 71 -2.18 -11.16 6.22
C LYS A 71 -1.65 -10.55 7.50
N GLN A 72 -0.66 -9.66 7.37
CA GLN A 72 0.03 -9.14 8.53
C GLN A 72 -0.13 -7.64 8.74
N SER A 73 -0.59 -6.91 7.75
CA SER A 73 -0.47 -5.46 7.82
C SER A 73 -1.45 -4.75 6.92
N ASN A 74 -1.78 -3.51 7.29
CA ASN A 74 -2.58 -2.61 6.48
C ASN A 74 -1.73 -1.55 5.82
N THR A 75 -0.43 -1.78 5.73
CA THR A 75 0.47 -0.84 5.07
C THR A 75 -0.06 -0.54 3.66
N PRO A 76 -0.14 0.72 3.26
CA PRO A 76 -0.65 1.06 1.93
C PRO A 76 0.18 0.39 0.83
N VAL A 77 -0.49 -0.22 -0.12
CA VAL A 77 0.15 -0.86 -1.26
C VAL A 77 -0.43 -0.27 -2.53
N ILE A 78 0.44 0.30 -3.37
CA ILE A 78 0.06 0.79 -4.68
C ILE A 78 0.63 -0.19 -5.68
N VAL A 79 -0.24 -0.84 -6.43
CA VAL A 79 0.19 -1.77 -7.47
C VAL A 79 0.54 -0.97 -8.71
N VAL A 80 1.72 -1.23 -9.29
CA VAL A 80 2.19 -0.54 -10.47
C VAL A 80 2.46 -1.61 -11.52
N SER A 81 1.66 -1.64 -12.58
CA SER A 81 1.74 -2.75 -13.49
C SER A 81 1.47 -2.35 -14.93
N ALA A 82 2.06 -3.08 -15.86
CA ALA A 82 1.76 -2.89 -17.27
C ALA A 82 0.46 -3.58 -17.65
N ARG A 83 -0.10 -4.39 -16.76
CA ARG A 83 -1.35 -5.08 -17.01
C ARG A 83 -2.50 -4.13 -16.78
N GLY A 84 -2.98 -3.52 -17.85
CA GLY A 84 -3.99 -2.48 -17.73
C GLY A 84 -5.41 -2.98 -17.83
N GLN A 85 -5.63 -4.28 -17.76
CA GLN A 85 -6.96 -4.82 -17.89
C GLN A 85 -7.78 -4.54 -16.65
N GLU A 86 -9.02 -4.20 -16.87
CA GLU A 86 -9.89 -3.83 -15.77
C GLU A 86 -10.05 -4.97 -14.76
N ARG A 87 -10.12 -6.19 -15.26
CA ARG A 87 -10.26 -7.34 -14.37
C ARG A 87 -9.09 -7.47 -13.42
N GLU A 88 -7.87 -7.25 -13.92
CA GLU A 88 -6.68 -7.29 -13.09
C GLU A 88 -6.70 -6.21 -12.04
N LYS A 89 -7.12 -5.02 -12.45
CA LYS A 89 -7.19 -3.89 -11.54
C LYS A 89 -8.18 -4.17 -10.42
N ILE A 90 -9.36 -4.66 -10.79
CA ILE A 90 -10.39 -4.96 -9.80
C ILE A 90 -9.91 -6.04 -8.85
N ASN A 91 -9.25 -7.07 -9.40
CA ASN A 91 -8.74 -8.15 -8.57
C ASN A 91 -7.72 -7.64 -7.56
N ALA A 92 -6.80 -6.78 -8.01
CA ALA A 92 -5.79 -6.24 -7.11
C ALA A 92 -6.44 -5.44 -5.98
N LEU A 93 -7.43 -4.62 -6.32
CA LEU A 93 -8.10 -3.82 -5.30
C LEU A 93 -8.88 -4.73 -4.34
N ASP A 94 -9.51 -5.76 -4.87
CA ASP A 94 -10.24 -6.71 -4.03
C ASP A 94 -9.31 -7.47 -3.09
N GLN A 95 -8.08 -7.73 -3.53
CA GLN A 95 -7.10 -8.43 -2.70
C GLN A 95 -6.45 -7.51 -1.67
N GLY A 96 -6.78 -6.23 -1.70
CA GLY A 96 -6.32 -5.33 -0.66
C GLY A 96 -5.37 -4.24 -1.10
N ALA A 97 -5.15 -4.09 -2.41
CA ALA A 97 -4.35 -2.96 -2.88
C ALA A 97 -5.12 -1.67 -2.64
N ASP A 98 -4.40 -0.63 -2.27
CA ASP A 98 -5.03 0.67 -2.03
C ASP A 98 -5.20 1.46 -3.32
N ASP A 99 -4.38 1.16 -4.31
CA ASP A 99 -4.44 1.88 -5.58
C ASP A 99 -3.79 1.03 -6.65
N TYR A 100 -4.01 1.41 -7.89
CA TYR A 100 -3.47 0.68 -9.02
C TYR A 100 -3.07 1.70 -10.09
N VAL A 101 -1.81 1.69 -10.46
CA VAL A 101 -1.26 2.59 -11.45
C VAL A 101 -0.78 1.79 -12.64
N THR A 102 -1.21 2.18 -13.84
CA THR A 102 -0.85 1.46 -15.06
C THR A 102 0.40 2.09 -15.67
N LYS A 103 1.37 1.27 -16.05
CA LYS A 103 2.55 1.74 -16.76
C LYS A 103 2.17 2.01 -18.21
N PRO A 104 2.71 3.04 -18.82
CA PRO A 104 3.63 4.01 -18.26
C PRO A 104 2.90 5.07 -17.45
N PHE A 105 3.58 5.64 -16.51
CA PHE A 105 3.01 6.67 -15.64
C PHE A 105 4.03 7.79 -15.50
N SER A 106 3.55 8.97 -15.10
CA SER A 106 4.43 10.10 -14.89
C SER A 106 4.88 10.12 -13.43
N ALA A 107 5.98 10.80 -13.18
CA ALA A 107 6.45 10.99 -11.80
C ALA A 107 5.39 11.71 -11.00
N GLU A 108 4.74 12.71 -11.59
CA GLU A 108 3.74 13.49 -10.89
C GLU A 108 2.56 12.63 -10.46
N GLU A 109 2.12 11.73 -11.35
CA GLU A 109 1.02 10.84 -11.01
C GLU A 109 1.41 9.91 -9.88
N LEU A 110 2.58 9.30 -9.99
CA LEU A 110 3.04 8.37 -8.96
C LEU A 110 3.13 9.07 -7.62
N LEU A 111 3.75 10.24 -7.59
CA LEU A 111 3.94 10.96 -6.34
C LEU A 111 2.62 11.42 -5.75
N ALA A 112 1.66 11.79 -6.59
CA ALA A 112 0.34 12.18 -6.11
C ALA A 112 -0.35 11.00 -5.44
N ARG A 113 -0.26 9.82 -6.02
CA ARG A 113 -0.89 8.64 -5.45
C ARG A 113 -0.22 8.22 -4.16
N ILE A 114 1.10 8.38 -4.09
CA ILE A 114 1.82 8.11 -2.84
C ILE A 114 1.33 9.05 -1.75
N ARG A 115 1.17 10.33 -2.06
CA ARG A 115 0.68 11.28 -1.06
C ARG A 115 -0.71 10.89 -0.56
N VAL A 116 -1.57 10.47 -1.47
CA VAL A 116 -2.92 10.04 -1.10
C VAL A 116 -2.85 8.79 -0.21
N GLY A 117 -2.01 7.84 -0.60
CA GLY A 117 -1.85 6.61 0.17
C GLY A 117 -1.36 6.88 1.58
N LEU A 118 -0.39 7.78 1.70
CA LEU A 118 0.14 8.12 3.02
C LEU A 118 -0.88 8.85 3.87
N ARG A 119 -1.68 9.70 3.25
CA ARG A 119 -2.75 10.39 3.98
C ARG A 119 -3.80 9.40 4.48
N HIS A 120 -4.14 8.43 3.65
CA HIS A 120 -5.12 7.43 4.05
C HIS A 120 -4.62 6.61 5.23
N LYS A 121 -3.32 6.31 5.22
CA LYS A 121 -2.72 5.58 6.33
C LYS A 121 -2.87 6.38 7.62
N ASP A 122 -2.50 7.66 7.57
CA ASP A 122 -2.58 8.51 8.74
C ASP A 122 -4.02 8.70 9.19
N SER A 123 -4.92 8.91 8.24
CA SER A 123 -6.33 9.06 8.55
C SER A 123 -6.90 7.81 9.20
N PHE A 124 -6.51 6.66 8.68
CA PHE A 124 -7.00 5.40 9.20
C PHE A 124 -6.56 5.22 10.66
N VAL A 125 -5.31 5.51 10.93
CA VAL A 125 -4.78 5.38 12.30
C VAL A 125 -5.50 6.36 13.22
N SER A 126 -5.61 7.62 12.82
CA SER A 126 -6.29 8.62 13.61
C SER A 126 -7.74 8.23 13.85
N ARG A 127 -8.39 7.75 12.82
CA ARG A 127 -9.78 7.37 12.93
C ARG A 127 -9.94 6.18 13.86
N GLN A 128 -9.02 5.24 13.80
CA GLN A 128 -9.09 4.09 14.70
C GLN A 128 -8.93 4.52 16.15
N GLU A 129 -8.04 5.44 16.40
CA GLU A 129 -7.86 5.94 17.76
C GLU A 129 -9.10 6.65 18.26
N GLN A 130 -9.69 7.46 17.40
CA GLN A 130 -10.89 8.18 17.77
C GLN A 130 -12.05 7.23 17.99
N GLU A 131 -12.18 6.23 17.16
CA GLU A 131 -13.25 5.26 17.29
C GLU A 131 -13.07 4.44 18.55
N PHE A 132 -11.84 4.13 18.88
CA PHE A 132 -11.58 3.39 20.10
C PHE A 132 -12.09 4.18 21.31
N GLU A 133 -11.81 5.46 21.35
CA GLU A 133 -12.27 6.30 22.43
C GLU A 133 -13.78 6.41 22.46
N LEU A 134 -14.38 6.59 21.31
CA LEU A 134 -15.83 6.70 21.22
C LEU A 134 -16.49 5.40 21.63
N ASP A 135 -15.94 4.30 21.20
CA ASP A 135 -16.49 3.00 21.55
C ASP A 135 -16.38 2.74 23.03
N TYR A 136 -15.31 3.23 23.63
CA TYR A 136 -15.16 3.08 25.06
C TYR A 136 -16.32 3.77 25.79
N PHE A 137 -16.76 4.90 25.26
CA PHE A 137 -17.84 5.64 25.90
C PHE A 137 -19.21 5.12 25.54
N ARG A 138 -19.37 4.49 24.40
CA ARG A 138 -20.69 4.07 24.02
C ARG A 138 -20.79 2.59 23.72
N MET A 139 -19.83 1.82 24.14
CA MET A 139 -19.91 0.39 23.91
C MET A 139 -21.09 -0.20 24.63
N ASP A 140 -21.62 0.53 25.56
CA ASP A 140 -22.74 0.05 26.25
C ASP A 140 -23.99 0.16 25.46
N PHE A 141 -24.13 1.16 24.61
CA PHE A 141 -25.37 1.27 23.95
C PHE A 141 -25.36 0.88 22.53
N GLU A 142 -24.40 0.54 21.88
CA GLU A 142 -24.57 0.11 20.65
C GLU A 142 -23.54 -0.74 20.19
N LYS A 143 -23.83 -1.71 19.50
CA LYS A 143 -22.95 -2.57 19.11
C LYS A 143 -22.54 -2.26 17.84
N ARG A 144 -21.92 -1.84 17.27
CA ARG A 144 -21.48 -1.44 16.15
C ARG A 144 -21.34 -2.24 15.08
N LYS A 145 -21.51 -2.03 14.27
CA LYS A 145 -21.33 -2.75 13.17
C LYS A 145 -20.06 -2.64 12.62
N VAL A 146 -19.33 -2.90 12.49
CA VAL A 146 -18.15 -2.76 12.15
C VAL A 146 -17.47 -2.82 11.49
N TYR A 147 -17.09 -2.80 11.32
CA TYR A 147 -16.36 -2.74 10.71
C TYR A 147 -16.06 -3.19 10.14
N VAL A 148 -16.03 -3.26 10.31
CA VAL A 148 -15.61 -3.76 9.69
C VAL A 148 -15.46 -4.02 8.94
N HIS A 149 -15.16 -3.90 8.93
CA HIS A 149 -14.90 -4.21 8.16
C HIS A 149 -14.82 -4.22 7.63
N ASP A 150 -14.58 -4.02 7.88
CA ASP A 150 -14.46 -3.92 7.39
C ASP A 150 -14.65 -3.69 6.80
N GLN A 151 -14.56 -3.42 6.88
CA GLN A 151 -14.66 -3.17 6.42
C GLN A 151 -15.06 -2.73 6.19
N GLU A 152 -15.11 -2.41 6.44
CA GLU A 152 -15.30 -2.02 6.40
C GLU A 152 -15.37 -1.55 6.49
N ILE A 153 -15.19 -1.38 6.66
CA ILE A 153 -15.08 -1.08 6.91
C ILE A 153 -15.29 -0.66 6.62
N HIS A 154 -15.14 -0.43 6.62
CA HIS A 154 -15.33 -0.16 6.42
C HIS A 154 -15.87 0.24 6.48
N LEU A 155 -16.08 0.34 6.88
CA LEU A 155 -16.57 0.63 7.15
C LEU A 155 -17.01 1.08 6.72
N THR A 156 -17.21 1.27 6.96
CA THR A 156 -17.56 1.60 6.66
C THR A 156 -17.66 1.97 6.25
N PRO A 157 -17.84 2.29 6.36
CA PRO A 157 -17.80 2.47 6.09
C PRO A 157 -17.83 2.56 5.76
#